data_4bbe01b693b5520292e37dbb44a4be2d
#
_entry.id   4bbe01b693b5520292e37dbb44a4be2d
#
_cell.length_a   1.000
_cell.length_b   1.000
_cell.length_c   1.000
_cell.angle_alpha   90.00
_cell.angle_beta   90.00
_cell.angle_gamma   90.00
#
_symmetry.space_group_name_H-M   'P 1'
#
loop_
_entity.id
_entity.type
_entity.pdbx_description
1 polymer ?
#
loop_
_entity_poly.entity_id
_entity_poly.type
_entity_poly.pdbx_seq_one_letter_code
_entity_poly.pdbx_strand_id
1 'polypeptide(L)'
;MPKNSTFTAVALITSLFFIWGFALNLNPILIPHLKKACQLTDFQSSLIDSASYIAYFLLPIPAAQFMKKYGYKGGIILGLLLFSAGALLFYPAAAVRNYAFFLSALFVVFSGMAFLETAANPLITLIGDPKGATQRINFSQSFNGLAATVAPLMGGMFILSGKTLSESEEKGMSAAQLNDYLNKEASSVQIPFIVISIIVFLVAIMVWRTTFPVVKEESSEEVKDERRPLGVRIAELLKNRHLMFGVLAIFFYVGGQACVSSFFIRFSEKVGDIPEKAASTIYLPLAFAGFMAGRFIGTFLMRFFSPVKLLVTYSIINIILIISAVTLDGRAAVYTLMAVWFFMSIMFPTIFSLSIRDLGAKTKLGSSLVIMGIVGGAIMPPVMGRISDMANIQVAYLVPGISFVAILFFGLNNLRVKKVQMVGAH
;
A
#
# COMPACT_ATOMS: atom_id res chain seq x y z
N MET A 1 20.75 27.11 11.16
CA MET A 1 19.55 27.43 10.36
C MET A 1 18.46 27.96 11.28
N PRO A 2 17.64 28.93 10.89
CA PRO A 2 16.52 29.37 11.71
C PRO A 2 15.57 28.18 11.96
N LYS A 3 15.13 28.02 13.22
CA LYS A 3 14.21 26.94 13.66
C LYS A 3 12.96 26.79 12.77
N ASN A 4 12.49 27.89 12.19
CA ASN A 4 11.32 27.93 11.30
C ASN A 4 11.54 27.16 9.97
N SER A 5 12.75 27.15 9.41
CA SER A 5 13.08 26.45 8.15
C SER A 5 13.02 24.92 8.32
N THR A 6 13.52 24.40 9.45
CA THR A 6 13.48 22.95 9.74
C THR A 6 12.05 22.47 10.01
N PHE A 7 11.26 23.26 10.75
CA PHE A 7 9.85 22.95 11.01
C PHE A 7 9.04 22.88 9.71
N THR A 8 9.17 23.88 8.84
CA THR A 8 8.48 23.92 7.54
C THR A 8 8.86 22.73 6.67
N ALA A 9 10.15 22.35 6.63
CA ALA A 9 10.60 21.17 5.87
C ALA A 9 9.99 19.88 6.42
N VAL A 10 10.00 19.67 7.74
CA VAL A 10 9.39 18.49 8.39
C VAL A 10 7.88 18.45 8.14
N ALA A 11 7.17 19.55 8.31
CA ALA A 11 5.73 19.63 8.08
C ALA A 11 5.38 19.30 6.63
N LEU A 12 6.15 19.84 5.68
CA LEU A 12 5.93 19.60 4.26
C LEU A 12 6.20 18.14 3.88
N ILE A 13 7.30 17.54 4.38
CA ILE A 13 7.56 16.11 4.16
C ILE A 13 6.46 15.26 4.79
N THR A 14 6.02 15.59 6.02
CA THR A 14 4.94 14.89 6.70
C THR A 14 3.63 14.93 5.89
N SER A 15 3.31 16.06 5.23
CA SER A 15 2.13 16.13 4.36
C SER A 15 2.20 15.19 3.16
N LEU A 16 3.41 14.87 2.67
CA LEU A 16 3.57 13.89 1.59
C LEU A 16 3.09 12.49 2.03
N PHE A 17 3.32 12.11 3.29
CA PHE A 17 2.84 10.83 3.83
C PHE A 17 1.31 10.73 3.80
N PHE A 18 0.62 11.83 4.06
CA PHE A 18 -0.84 11.89 3.89
C PHE A 18 -1.23 11.77 2.42
N ILE A 19 -0.58 12.52 1.52
CA ILE A 19 -0.92 12.57 0.10
C ILE A 19 -0.80 11.20 -0.56
N TRP A 20 0.34 10.52 -0.41
CA TRP A 20 0.47 9.20 -1.03
C TRP A 20 -0.36 8.14 -0.31
N GLY A 21 -0.50 8.24 1.02
CA GLY A 21 -1.38 7.37 1.77
C GLY A 21 -2.84 7.49 1.32
N PHE A 22 -3.29 8.71 1.04
CA PHE A 22 -4.63 8.98 0.51
C PHE A 22 -4.83 8.30 -0.85
N ALA A 23 -3.93 8.51 -1.80
CA ALA A 23 -4.03 7.95 -3.14
C ALA A 23 -3.95 6.40 -3.14
N LEU A 24 -3.04 5.82 -2.35
CA LEU A 24 -2.92 4.37 -2.20
C LEU A 24 -4.24 3.74 -1.71
N ASN A 25 -4.89 4.37 -0.73
CA ASN A 25 -6.11 3.86 -0.12
C ASN A 25 -7.40 4.27 -0.87
N LEU A 26 -7.30 4.91 -2.05
CA LEU A 26 -8.41 5.05 -2.99
C LEU A 26 -8.62 3.81 -3.86
N ASN A 27 -7.63 2.92 -4.03
CA ASN A 27 -7.77 1.72 -4.86
C ASN A 27 -9.00 0.87 -4.49
N PRO A 28 -9.30 0.58 -3.20
CA PRO A 28 -10.49 -0.17 -2.82
C PRO A 28 -11.82 0.45 -3.31
N ILE A 29 -11.83 1.75 -3.55
CA ILE A 29 -12.98 2.48 -4.10
C ILE A 29 -12.97 2.49 -5.63
N LEU A 30 -11.78 2.65 -6.24
CA LEU A 30 -11.63 2.68 -7.70
C LEU A 30 -11.92 1.33 -8.35
N ILE A 31 -11.59 0.21 -7.69
CA ILE A 31 -11.78 -1.12 -8.25
C ILE A 31 -13.26 -1.43 -8.52
N PRO A 32 -14.18 -1.36 -7.53
CA PRO A 32 -15.60 -1.59 -7.81
C PRO A 32 -16.18 -0.53 -8.76
N HIS A 33 -15.73 0.72 -8.66
CA HIS A 33 -16.15 1.78 -9.55
C HIS A 33 -15.80 1.50 -11.02
N LEU A 34 -14.52 1.23 -11.34
CA LEU A 34 -14.08 0.95 -12.71
C LEU A 34 -14.63 -0.40 -13.21
N LYS A 35 -14.81 -1.38 -12.30
CA LYS A 35 -15.48 -2.63 -12.64
C LYS A 35 -16.86 -2.38 -13.19
N LYS A 36 -17.66 -1.53 -12.54
CA LYS A 36 -18.98 -1.12 -12.96
C LYS A 36 -18.93 -0.31 -14.27
N ALA A 37 -18.18 0.78 -14.28
CA ALA A 37 -18.13 1.72 -15.41
C ALA A 37 -17.65 1.07 -16.72
N CYS A 38 -16.70 0.12 -16.66
CA CYS A 38 -16.12 -0.57 -17.80
C CYS A 38 -16.64 -2.02 -17.97
N GLN A 39 -17.61 -2.48 -17.15
CA GLN A 39 -18.18 -3.83 -17.19
C GLN A 39 -17.13 -4.93 -17.12
N LEU A 40 -16.21 -4.86 -16.13
CA LEU A 40 -15.07 -5.76 -15.99
C LEU A 40 -15.43 -7.01 -15.16
N THR A 41 -14.74 -8.13 -15.43
CA THR A 41 -14.70 -9.28 -14.51
C THR A 41 -13.92 -8.96 -13.23
N ASP A 42 -13.98 -9.83 -12.21
CA ASP A 42 -13.18 -9.68 -11.01
C ASP A 42 -11.69 -9.75 -11.32
N PHE A 43 -11.28 -10.63 -12.22
CA PHE A 43 -9.91 -10.70 -12.70
C PHE A 43 -9.46 -9.39 -13.37
N GLN A 44 -10.25 -8.89 -14.32
CA GLN A 44 -9.92 -7.65 -15.02
C GLN A 44 -9.84 -6.48 -14.04
N SER A 45 -10.78 -6.34 -13.11
CA SER A 45 -10.79 -5.24 -12.15
C SER A 45 -9.59 -5.28 -11.19
N SER A 46 -9.05 -6.46 -10.88
CA SER A 46 -7.87 -6.60 -10.02
C SER A 46 -6.56 -6.17 -10.70
N LEU A 47 -6.54 -5.99 -12.03
CA LEU A 47 -5.39 -5.42 -12.74
C LEU A 47 -5.13 -3.94 -12.36
N ILE A 48 -6.09 -3.29 -11.71
CA ILE A 48 -5.91 -1.97 -11.09
C ILE A 48 -4.81 -2.03 -10.03
N ASP A 49 -4.84 -3.04 -9.16
CA ASP A 49 -3.78 -3.29 -8.19
C ASP A 49 -2.46 -3.63 -8.90
N SER A 50 -2.50 -4.44 -9.95
CA SER A 50 -1.31 -4.78 -10.72
C SER A 50 -0.64 -3.53 -11.31
N ALA A 51 -1.40 -2.66 -11.98
CA ALA A 51 -0.90 -1.40 -12.53
C ALA A 51 -0.32 -0.49 -11.46
N SER A 52 -0.94 -0.49 -10.28
CA SER A 52 -0.52 0.30 -9.12
C SER A 52 0.80 -0.23 -8.54
N TYR A 53 0.84 -1.49 -8.16
CA TYR A 53 1.98 -2.05 -7.41
C TYR A 53 3.19 -2.41 -8.29
N ILE A 54 3.04 -2.62 -9.61
CA ILE A 54 4.17 -2.86 -10.51
C ILE A 54 5.15 -1.66 -10.55
N ALA A 55 4.64 -0.44 -10.38
CA ALA A 55 5.47 0.75 -10.30
C ALA A 55 6.43 0.70 -9.11
N TYR A 56 6.00 0.17 -7.98
CA TYR A 56 6.84 -0.02 -6.79
C TYR A 56 7.93 -1.10 -6.96
N PHE A 57 7.77 -1.98 -7.93
CA PHE A 57 8.83 -2.92 -8.30
C PHE A 57 9.85 -2.29 -9.25
N LEU A 58 9.38 -1.52 -10.23
CA LEU A 58 10.22 -1.02 -11.32
C LEU A 58 10.97 0.27 -10.95
N LEU A 59 10.36 1.17 -10.16
CA LEU A 59 10.84 2.54 -10.01
C LEU A 59 11.79 2.83 -8.83
N PRO A 60 11.88 2.06 -7.73
CA PRO A 60 12.77 2.40 -6.61
C PRO A 60 14.25 2.49 -6.99
N ILE A 61 14.74 1.61 -7.86
CA ILE A 61 16.14 1.65 -8.34
C ILE A 61 16.39 2.87 -9.23
N PRO A 62 15.59 3.16 -10.29
CA PRO A 62 15.65 4.41 -11.03
C PRO A 62 15.55 5.66 -10.15
N ALA A 63 14.64 5.67 -9.17
CA ALA A 63 14.45 6.77 -8.23
C ALA A 63 15.71 7.02 -7.38
N ALA A 64 16.34 5.96 -6.86
CA ALA A 64 17.58 6.07 -6.11
C ALA A 64 18.73 6.62 -6.99
N GLN A 65 18.83 6.19 -8.24
CA GLN A 65 19.83 6.72 -9.19
C GLN A 65 19.56 8.20 -9.52
N PHE A 66 18.32 8.57 -9.73
CA PHE A 66 17.92 9.96 -9.95
C PHE A 66 18.29 10.84 -8.76
N MET A 67 18.01 10.37 -7.54
CA MET A 67 18.35 11.12 -6.32
C MET A 67 19.84 11.24 -6.05
N LYS A 68 20.68 10.33 -6.51
CA LYS A 68 22.15 10.50 -6.49
C LYS A 68 22.59 11.73 -7.28
N LYS A 69 21.91 12.05 -8.39
CA LYS A 69 22.25 13.19 -9.26
C LYS A 69 21.57 14.50 -8.81
N TYR A 70 20.30 14.43 -8.42
CA TYR A 70 19.46 15.63 -8.18
C TYR A 70 19.06 15.80 -6.71
N GLY A 71 19.56 14.95 -5.80
CA GLY A 71 19.23 14.94 -4.39
C GLY A 71 17.79 14.51 -4.06
N TYR A 72 17.51 14.35 -2.78
CA TYR A 72 16.16 13.96 -2.29
C TYR A 72 15.07 14.93 -2.73
N LYS A 73 15.35 16.24 -2.70
CA LYS A 73 14.39 17.27 -3.13
C LYS A 73 13.99 17.09 -4.59
N GLY A 74 14.96 16.82 -5.47
CA GLY A 74 14.69 16.55 -6.88
C GLY A 74 13.82 15.31 -7.07
N GLY A 75 14.08 14.24 -6.32
CA GLY A 75 13.27 13.03 -6.32
C GLY A 75 11.83 13.28 -5.88
N ILE A 76 11.64 14.07 -4.81
CA ILE A 76 10.29 14.45 -4.33
C ILE A 76 9.54 15.27 -5.39
N ILE A 77 10.18 16.28 -6.00
CA ILE A 77 9.55 17.13 -7.02
C ILE A 77 9.14 16.28 -8.23
N LEU A 78 10.03 15.43 -8.75
CA LEU A 78 9.69 14.53 -9.87
C LEU A 78 8.55 13.60 -9.50
N GLY A 79 8.57 13.03 -8.29
CA GLY A 79 7.50 12.17 -7.78
C GLY A 79 6.15 12.88 -7.75
N LEU A 80 6.09 14.11 -7.23
CA LEU A 80 4.87 14.92 -7.20
C LEU A 80 4.38 15.31 -8.60
N LEU A 81 5.28 15.63 -9.52
CA LEU A 81 4.91 15.95 -10.91
C LEU A 81 4.34 14.73 -11.64
N LEU A 82 4.95 13.55 -11.49
CA LEU A 82 4.43 12.31 -12.04
C LEU A 82 3.06 11.97 -11.43
N PHE A 83 2.91 12.11 -10.11
CA PHE A 83 1.64 11.88 -9.45
C PHE A 83 0.55 12.84 -9.97
N SER A 84 0.83 14.14 -10.02
CA SER A 84 -0.11 15.14 -10.53
C SER A 84 -0.50 14.88 -11.98
N ALA A 85 0.47 14.59 -12.85
CA ALA A 85 0.23 14.26 -14.26
C ALA A 85 -0.63 12.99 -14.40
N GLY A 86 -0.30 11.92 -13.65
CA GLY A 86 -1.07 10.69 -13.64
C GLY A 86 -2.51 10.90 -13.17
N ALA A 87 -2.73 11.70 -12.12
CA ALA A 87 -4.06 12.05 -11.66
C ALA A 87 -4.85 12.84 -12.72
N LEU A 88 -4.20 13.75 -13.44
CA LEU A 88 -4.84 14.51 -14.52
C LEU A 88 -5.26 13.62 -15.70
N LEU A 89 -4.51 12.54 -15.99
CA LEU A 89 -4.84 11.57 -17.03
C LEU A 89 -6.14 10.81 -16.78
N PHE A 90 -6.66 10.79 -15.55
CA PHE A 90 -8.00 10.23 -15.28
C PHE A 90 -9.11 10.97 -16.00
N TYR A 91 -8.95 12.27 -16.24
CA TYR A 91 -9.97 13.06 -16.95
C TYR A 91 -10.22 12.55 -18.38
N PRO A 92 -9.19 12.49 -19.27
CA PRO A 92 -9.41 11.94 -20.62
C PRO A 92 -9.69 10.43 -20.61
N ALA A 93 -9.14 9.67 -19.66
CA ALA A 93 -9.43 8.23 -19.53
C ALA A 93 -10.93 7.98 -19.28
N ALA A 94 -11.55 8.79 -18.41
CA ALA A 94 -12.98 8.75 -18.14
C ALA A 94 -13.82 9.23 -19.32
N ALA A 95 -13.40 10.30 -20.01
CA ALA A 95 -14.11 10.84 -21.17
C ALA A 95 -14.24 9.82 -22.32
N VAL A 96 -13.18 9.02 -22.55
CA VAL A 96 -13.22 7.93 -23.56
C VAL A 96 -13.64 6.58 -22.99
N ARG A 97 -13.85 6.48 -21.68
CA ARG A 97 -14.18 5.25 -20.95
C ARG A 97 -13.30 4.07 -21.35
N ASN A 98 -11.98 4.30 -21.41
CA ASN A 98 -11.00 3.30 -21.82
C ASN A 98 -10.24 2.73 -20.61
N TYR A 99 -10.45 1.46 -20.33
CA TYR A 99 -9.86 0.80 -19.18
C TYR A 99 -8.33 0.75 -19.21
N ALA A 100 -7.72 0.47 -20.37
CA ALA A 100 -6.25 0.46 -20.49
C ALA A 100 -5.66 1.86 -20.23
N PHE A 101 -6.38 2.92 -20.58
CA PHE A 101 -5.98 4.28 -20.28
C PHE A 101 -6.04 4.57 -18.77
N PHE A 102 -7.06 4.09 -18.06
CA PHE A 102 -7.11 4.16 -16.58
C PHE A 102 -5.93 3.44 -15.93
N LEU A 103 -5.59 2.22 -16.39
CA LEU A 103 -4.43 1.48 -15.89
C LEU A 103 -3.11 2.25 -16.13
N SER A 104 -2.95 2.87 -17.29
CA SER A 104 -1.78 3.70 -17.60
C SER A 104 -1.70 4.94 -16.71
N ALA A 105 -2.83 5.61 -16.48
CA ALA A 105 -2.91 6.75 -15.56
C ALA A 105 -2.52 6.35 -14.12
N LEU A 106 -3.04 5.22 -13.63
CA LEU A 106 -2.66 4.66 -12.33
C LEU A 106 -1.18 4.33 -12.25
N PHE A 107 -0.61 3.69 -13.26
CA PHE A 107 0.83 3.39 -13.29
C PHE A 107 1.66 4.66 -13.15
N VAL A 108 1.27 5.77 -13.82
CA VAL A 108 1.97 7.06 -13.69
C VAL A 108 1.82 7.65 -12.29
N VAL A 109 0.61 7.60 -11.70
CA VAL A 109 0.38 8.04 -10.29
C VAL A 109 1.30 7.28 -9.35
N PHE A 110 1.30 5.95 -9.43
CA PHE A 110 2.06 5.09 -8.53
C PHE A 110 3.57 5.16 -8.80
N SER A 111 3.99 5.48 -10.03
CA SER A 111 5.38 5.83 -10.34
C SER A 111 5.82 7.06 -9.55
N GLY A 112 4.99 8.10 -9.53
CA GLY A 112 5.22 9.29 -8.70
C GLY A 112 5.31 8.93 -7.21
N MET A 113 4.41 8.09 -6.70
CA MET A 113 4.42 7.65 -5.32
C MET A 113 5.66 6.84 -4.96
N ALA A 114 6.14 5.95 -5.84
CA ALA A 114 7.37 5.20 -5.64
C ALA A 114 8.59 6.12 -5.48
N PHE A 115 8.67 7.20 -6.28
CA PHE A 115 9.69 8.24 -6.12
C PHE A 115 9.54 8.97 -4.77
N LEU A 116 8.32 9.34 -4.38
CA LEU A 116 8.06 10.02 -3.10
C LEU A 116 8.49 9.15 -1.91
N GLU A 117 8.08 7.89 -1.87
CA GLU A 117 8.43 7.00 -0.77
C GLU A 117 9.93 6.72 -0.69
N THR A 118 10.59 6.53 -1.84
CA THR A 118 12.03 6.30 -1.88
C THR A 118 12.82 7.53 -1.42
N ALA A 119 12.27 8.75 -1.59
CA ALA A 119 12.91 10.00 -1.22
C ALA A 119 12.55 10.47 0.20
N ALA A 120 11.26 10.49 0.55
CA ALA A 120 10.77 11.12 1.77
C ALA A 120 11.05 10.28 3.03
N ASN A 121 10.99 8.94 2.93
CA ASN A 121 11.27 8.07 4.08
C ASN A 121 12.70 8.25 4.63
N PRO A 122 13.77 8.19 3.83
CA PRO A 122 15.11 8.51 4.34
C PRO A 122 15.23 9.97 4.77
N LEU A 123 14.70 10.91 3.98
CA LEU A 123 14.87 12.34 4.24
C LEU A 123 14.31 12.74 5.60
N ILE A 124 13.12 12.27 6.00
CA ILE A 124 12.53 12.59 7.30
C ILE A 124 13.37 12.07 8.48
N THR A 125 14.11 11.00 8.30
CA THR A 125 15.02 10.47 9.34
C THR A 125 16.30 11.25 9.45
N LEU A 126 16.74 11.85 8.36
CA LEU A 126 18.01 12.59 8.26
C LEU A 126 17.88 14.08 8.65
N ILE A 127 16.68 14.65 8.62
CA ILE A 127 16.43 16.04 9.04
C ILE A 127 16.37 16.12 10.58
N GLY A 128 17.23 16.99 11.17
CA GLY A 128 17.23 17.30 12.61
C GLY A 128 18.08 16.34 13.44
N ASP A 129 17.83 16.28 14.77
CA ASP A 129 18.63 15.46 15.69
C ASP A 129 18.46 13.94 15.38
N PRO A 130 19.55 13.20 15.18
CA PRO A 130 19.50 11.74 14.95
C PRO A 130 18.74 10.97 16.04
N LYS A 131 18.80 11.40 17.30
CA LYS A 131 18.06 10.78 18.41
C LYS A 131 16.54 10.83 18.21
N GLY A 132 16.02 11.83 17.48
CA GLY A 132 14.60 11.98 17.17
C GLY A 132 14.16 11.35 15.85
N ALA A 133 15.05 10.70 15.10
CA ALA A 133 14.75 10.18 13.76
C ALA A 133 13.57 9.18 13.74
N THR A 134 13.58 8.20 14.66
CA THR A 134 12.50 7.20 14.80
C THR A 134 11.17 7.85 15.16
N GLN A 135 11.18 8.86 16.04
CA GLN A 135 9.96 9.57 16.42
C GLN A 135 9.38 10.36 15.25
N ARG A 136 10.24 11.04 14.46
CA ARG A 136 9.79 11.81 13.28
C ARG A 136 9.16 10.94 12.21
N ILE A 137 9.78 9.80 11.87
CA ILE A 137 9.19 8.90 10.87
C ILE A 137 7.88 8.28 11.35
N ASN A 138 7.80 7.88 12.63
CA ASN A 138 6.56 7.35 13.21
C ASN A 138 5.44 8.41 13.22
N PHE A 139 5.76 9.64 13.56
CA PHE A 139 4.82 10.77 13.48
C PHE A 139 4.33 10.98 12.04
N SER A 140 5.23 11.00 11.05
CA SER A 140 4.85 11.16 9.64
C SER A 140 4.01 9.99 9.13
N GLN A 141 4.33 8.75 9.52
CA GLN A 141 3.54 7.56 9.19
C GLN A 141 2.13 7.57 9.81
N SER A 142 1.91 8.30 10.90
CA SER A 142 0.57 8.47 11.47
C SER A 142 -0.36 9.24 10.51
N PHE A 143 0.19 10.17 9.72
CA PHE A 143 -0.58 10.88 8.67
C PHE A 143 -0.95 9.97 7.50
N ASN A 144 -0.11 8.99 7.15
CA ASN A 144 -0.50 7.95 6.21
C ASN A 144 -1.65 7.09 6.77
N GLY A 145 -1.61 6.73 8.06
CA GLY A 145 -2.71 6.03 8.73
C GLY A 145 -4.01 6.84 8.76
N LEU A 146 -3.94 8.14 9.00
CA LEU A 146 -5.09 9.05 8.91
C LEU A 146 -5.65 9.07 7.48
N ALA A 147 -4.78 9.18 6.47
CA ALA A 147 -5.16 9.15 5.07
C ALA A 147 -5.87 7.84 4.69
N ALA A 148 -5.41 6.69 5.21
CA ALA A 148 -6.04 5.40 4.99
C ALA A 148 -7.49 5.35 5.49
N THR A 149 -7.82 6.06 6.55
CA THR A 149 -9.19 6.15 7.07
C THR A 149 -10.03 7.14 6.26
N VAL A 150 -9.45 8.29 5.86
CA VAL A 150 -10.17 9.37 5.17
C VAL A 150 -10.40 9.04 3.70
N ALA A 151 -9.47 8.37 3.02
CA ALA A 151 -9.55 8.11 1.58
C ALA A 151 -10.78 7.28 1.17
N PRO A 152 -11.12 6.15 1.80
CA PRO A 152 -12.32 5.40 1.46
C PRO A 152 -13.60 6.20 1.72
N LEU A 153 -13.65 6.98 2.80
CA LEU A 153 -14.78 7.84 3.12
C LEU A 153 -15.01 8.87 2.00
N MET A 154 -13.98 9.62 1.63
CA MET A 154 -14.04 10.62 0.57
C MET A 154 -14.33 9.97 -0.80
N GLY A 155 -13.64 8.88 -1.12
CA GLY A 155 -13.86 8.14 -2.37
C GLY A 155 -15.28 7.57 -2.47
N GLY A 156 -15.79 6.98 -1.39
CA GLY A 156 -17.16 6.49 -1.32
C GLY A 156 -18.21 7.60 -1.46
N MET A 157 -17.95 8.80 -0.94
CA MET A 157 -18.87 9.94 -1.04
C MET A 157 -18.88 10.57 -2.44
N PHE A 158 -17.72 10.72 -3.08
CA PHE A 158 -17.56 11.54 -4.28
C PHE A 158 -17.34 10.74 -5.56
N ILE A 159 -16.92 9.46 -5.49
CA ILE A 159 -16.65 8.61 -6.65
C ILE A 159 -17.80 7.61 -6.88
N LEU A 160 -18.24 6.89 -5.83
CA LEU A 160 -19.26 5.87 -5.98
C LEU A 160 -20.66 6.47 -6.09
N SER A 161 -21.43 6.05 -7.09
CA SER A 161 -22.84 6.46 -7.27
C SER A 161 -23.76 5.89 -6.20
N GLY A 162 -23.35 4.76 -5.59
CA GLY A 162 -24.17 4.00 -4.64
C GLY A 162 -25.30 3.20 -5.28
N LYS A 163 -25.41 3.20 -6.62
CA LYS A 163 -26.36 2.38 -7.39
C LYS A 163 -25.60 1.27 -8.10
N THR A 164 -25.95 0.04 -7.81
CA THR A 164 -25.53 -1.12 -8.60
C THR A 164 -26.78 -1.61 -9.33
N LEU A 165 -26.73 -1.63 -10.65
CA LEU A 165 -27.84 -2.18 -11.45
C LEU A 165 -27.90 -3.69 -11.25
N SER A 166 -29.09 -4.23 -11.03
CA SER A 166 -29.32 -5.66 -11.10
C SER A 166 -29.27 -6.13 -12.56
N GLU A 167 -29.00 -7.41 -12.78
CA GLU A 167 -28.99 -7.96 -14.15
C GLU A 167 -30.34 -7.78 -14.86
N SER A 168 -31.45 -7.76 -14.11
CA SER A 168 -32.78 -7.51 -14.66
C SER A 168 -32.96 -6.05 -15.11
N GLU A 169 -32.40 -5.09 -14.36
CA GLU A 169 -32.43 -3.68 -14.72
C GLU A 169 -31.54 -3.41 -15.94
N GLU A 170 -30.33 -3.98 -15.99
CA GLU A 170 -29.46 -3.86 -17.17
C GLU A 170 -30.12 -4.43 -18.44
N LYS A 171 -30.74 -5.61 -18.34
CA LYS A 171 -31.46 -6.23 -19.47
C LYS A 171 -32.70 -5.46 -19.90
N GLY A 172 -33.30 -4.68 -18.99
CA GLY A 172 -34.46 -3.83 -19.28
C GLY A 172 -34.11 -2.49 -19.93
N MET A 173 -32.84 -2.07 -19.91
CA MET A 173 -32.40 -0.82 -20.51
C MET A 173 -32.15 -0.94 -22.02
N SER A 174 -32.42 0.12 -22.77
CA SER A 174 -31.92 0.21 -24.14
C SER A 174 -30.37 0.41 -24.13
N ALA A 175 -29.71 0.03 -25.21
CA ALA A 175 -28.26 0.21 -25.36
C ALA A 175 -27.83 1.68 -25.13
N ALA A 176 -28.63 2.65 -25.56
CA ALA A 176 -28.37 4.07 -25.35
C ALA A 176 -28.47 4.46 -23.87
N GLN A 177 -29.46 3.97 -23.13
CA GLN A 177 -29.64 4.23 -21.71
C GLN A 177 -28.51 3.63 -20.87
N LEU A 178 -28.13 2.39 -21.17
CA LEU A 178 -27.01 1.72 -20.50
C LEU A 178 -25.70 2.47 -20.76
N ASN A 179 -25.44 2.88 -22.01
CA ASN A 179 -24.22 3.62 -22.34
C ASN A 179 -24.18 5.00 -21.66
N ASP A 180 -25.28 5.72 -21.56
CA ASP A 180 -25.37 6.99 -20.83
C ASP A 180 -25.10 6.79 -19.31
N TYR A 181 -25.68 5.74 -18.71
CA TYR A 181 -25.43 5.37 -17.32
C TYR A 181 -23.95 5.07 -17.08
N LEU A 182 -23.32 4.22 -17.90
CA LEU A 182 -21.93 3.85 -17.77
C LEU A 182 -20.97 5.02 -17.99
N ASN A 183 -21.30 5.95 -18.90
CA ASN A 183 -20.54 7.18 -19.11
C ASN A 183 -20.63 8.12 -17.92
N LYS A 184 -21.80 8.28 -17.31
CA LYS A 184 -21.98 9.06 -16.07
C LYS A 184 -21.20 8.44 -14.91
N GLU A 185 -21.23 7.10 -14.78
CA GLU A 185 -20.45 6.40 -13.79
C GLU A 185 -18.95 6.66 -14.01
N ALA A 186 -18.42 6.44 -15.22
CA ALA A 186 -17.02 6.70 -15.54
C ALA A 186 -16.58 8.15 -15.26
N SER A 187 -17.46 9.13 -15.52
CA SER A 187 -17.15 10.55 -15.35
C SER A 187 -17.05 10.99 -13.88
N SER A 188 -17.57 10.21 -12.93
CA SER A 188 -17.58 10.59 -11.51
C SER A 188 -16.17 10.74 -10.92
N VAL A 189 -15.15 10.10 -11.49
CA VAL A 189 -13.74 10.25 -11.07
C VAL A 189 -13.08 11.52 -11.57
N GLN A 190 -13.63 12.20 -12.58
CA GLN A 190 -12.98 13.34 -13.24
C GLN A 190 -12.70 14.48 -12.26
N ILE A 191 -13.73 14.95 -11.57
CA ILE A 191 -13.59 16.10 -10.63
C ILE A 191 -12.69 15.72 -9.44
N PRO A 192 -12.88 14.60 -8.72
CA PRO A 192 -11.98 14.21 -7.65
C PRO A 192 -10.51 14.13 -8.06
N PHE A 193 -10.20 13.53 -9.21
CA PHE A 193 -8.82 13.39 -9.66
C PHE A 193 -8.20 14.70 -10.17
N ILE A 194 -8.98 15.62 -10.76
CA ILE A 194 -8.52 16.99 -11.05
C ILE A 194 -8.16 17.71 -9.76
N VAL A 195 -9.00 17.63 -8.73
CA VAL A 195 -8.73 18.26 -7.42
C VAL A 195 -7.45 17.69 -6.80
N ILE A 196 -7.29 16.37 -6.81
CA ILE A 196 -6.06 15.71 -6.34
C ILE A 196 -4.85 16.21 -7.13
N SER A 197 -4.94 16.25 -8.46
CA SER A 197 -3.86 16.74 -9.34
C SER A 197 -3.43 18.16 -8.98
N ILE A 198 -4.39 19.07 -8.83
CA ILE A 198 -4.12 20.48 -8.44
C ILE A 198 -3.45 20.56 -7.06
N ILE A 199 -3.96 19.86 -6.06
CA ILE A 199 -3.39 19.85 -4.70
C ILE A 199 -1.94 19.35 -4.75
N VAL A 200 -1.69 18.22 -5.41
CA VAL A 200 -0.35 17.62 -5.53
C VAL A 200 0.61 18.55 -6.27
N PHE A 201 0.15 19.21 -7.33
CA PHE A 201 0.93 20.19 -8.09
C PHE A 201 1.30 21.43 -7.24
N LEU A 202 0.35 21.95 -6.46
CA LEU A 202 0.62 23.05 -5.52
C LEU A 202 1.64 22.65 -4.46
N VAL A 203 1.57 21.42 -3.96
CA VAL A 203 2.58 20.88 -3.02
C VAL A 203 3.94 20.76 -3.71
N ALA A 204 4.01 20.37 -4.99
CA ALA A 204 5.26 20.37 -5.75
C ALA A 204 5.90 21.77 -5.82
N ILE A 205 5.08 22.82 -6.06
CA ILE A 205 5.54 24.23 -6.03
C ILE A 205 6.04 24.61 -4.63
N MET A 206 5.33 24.21 -3.56
CA MET A 206 5.76 24.50 -2.20
C MET A 206 7.09 23.81 -1.87
N VAL A 207 7.26 22.53 -2.27
CA VAL A 207 8.53 21.79 -2.11
C VAL A 207 9.65 22.49 -2.92
N TRP A 208 9.37 22.89 -4.13
CA TRP A 208 10.33 23.59 -4.98
C TRP A 208 10.85 24.90 -4.35
N ARG A 209 9.95 25.68 -3.74
CA ARG A 209 10.29 26.96 -3.06
C ARG A 209 10.95 26.77 -1.71
N THR A 210 10.78 25.63 -1.05
CA THR A 210 11.33 25.37 0.30
C THR A 210 12.78 24.91 0.20
N THR A 211 13.64 25.49 1.02
CA THR A 211 15.02 25.03 1.19
C THR A 211 15.06 23.87 2.17
N PHE A 212 15.56 22.72 1.73
CA PHE A 212 15.79 21.58 2.60
C PHE A 212 17.20 21.60 3.20
N PRO A 213 17.37 21.11 4.44
CA PRO A 213 18.68 20.98 5.03
C PRO A 213 19.57 20.04 4.19
N VAL A 214 20.83 20.40 4.04
CA VAL A 214 21.83 19.51 3.42
C VAL A 214 22.01 18.29 4.33
N VAL A 215 21.78 17.13 3.82
CA VAL A 215 21.94 15.84 4.53
C VAL A 215 23.42 15.51 4.59
N LYS A 216 23.94 15.18 5.78
CA LYS A 216 25.34 14.80 6.00
C LYS A 216 25.68 13.45 5.40
N GLU A 217 26.94 13.33 5.02
CA GLU A 217 27.56 12.24 4.28
C GLU A 217 27.48 10.85 4.93
N GLU A 218 27.54 9.84 4.07
CA GLU A 218 27.52 8.40 4.35
C GLU A 218 28.78 7.93 5.12
N SER A 219 28.65 6.85 5.86
CA SER A 219 29.79 6.26 6.57
C SER A 219 30.86 5.72 5.62
N SER A 220 32.13 5.68 6.06
CA SER A 220 33.26 5.20 5.22
C SER A 220 33.09 3.76 4.73
N GLU A 221 32.35 2.91 5.44
CA GLU A 221 32.05 1.54 5.04
C GLU A 221 30.95 1.49 3.96
N GLU A 222 29.93 2.35 4.05
CA GLU A 222 28.90 2.50 3.01
C GLU A 222 29.50 2.98 1.71
N VAL A 223 30.42 3.97 1.77
CA VAL A 223 31.16 4.47 0.61
C VAL A 223 32.01 3.37 -0.06
N LYS A 224 32.67 2.52 0.72
CA LYS A 224 33.44 1.39 0.19
C LYS A 224 32.56 0.33 -0.48
N ASP A 225 31.43 -0.03 0.12
CA ASP A 225 30.49 -0.98 -0.49
C ASP A 225 29.85 -0.39 -1.75
N GLU A 226 29.53 0.89 -1.77
CA GLU A 226 28.95 1.57 -2.94
C GLU A 226 29.87 1.65 -4.15
N ARG A 227 31.19 1.58 -3.98
CA ARG A 227 32.17 1.51 -5.09
C ARG A 227 32.18 0.18 -5.82
N ARG A 228 31.62 -0.88 -5.22
CA ARG A 228 31.51 -2.21 -5.86
C ARG A 228 30.41 -2.23 -6.90
N PRO A 229 30.54 -3.01 -7.99
CA PRO A 229 29.50 -3.12 -9.01
C PRO A 229 28.16 -3.52 -8.39
N LEU A 230 27.08 -2.83 -8.76
CA LEU A 230 25.73 -3.05 -8.20
C LEU A 230 25.28 -4.51 -8.35
N GLY A 231 25.54 -5.12 -9.50
CA GLY A 231 25.18 -6.52 -9.75
C GLY A 231 25.84 -7.51 -8.78
N VAL A 232 27.11 -7.27 -8.39
CA VAL A 232 27.82 -8.10 -7.42
C VAL A 232 27.19 -7.96 -6.03
N ARG A 233 26.87 -6.73 -5.63
CA ARG A 233 26.21 -6.44 -4.34
C ARG A 233 24.83 -7.08 -4.23
N ILE A 234 24.04 -6.99 -5.31
CA ILE A 234 22.72 -7.64 -5.38
C ILE A 234 22.89 -9.17 -5.32
N ALA A 235 23.82 -9.74 -6.11
CA ALA A 235 24.06 -11.19 -6.12
C ALA A 235 24.48 -11.75 -4.76
N GLU A 236 25.25 -10.99 -3.97
CA GLU A 236 25.57 -11.35 -2.59
C GLU A 236 24.34 -11.35 -1.66
N LEU A 237 23.50 -10.32 -1.77
CA LEU A 237 22.28 -10.22 -0.98
C LEU A 237 21.25 -11.30 -1.34
N LEU A 238 21.11 -11.67 -2.60
CA LEU A 238 20.25 -12.74 -3.06
C LEU A 238 20.66 -14.13 -2.50
N LYS A 239 21.93 -14.32 -2.11
CA LYS A 239 22.40 -15.53 -1.42
C LYS A 239 22.04 -15.55 0.05
N ASN A 240 21.65 -14.41 0.65
CA ASN A 240 21.25 -14.35 2.05
C ASN A 240 19.84 -14.93 2.22
N ARG A 241 19.76 -16.17 2.68
CA ARG A 241 18.49 -16.90 2.85
C ARG A 241 17.52 -16.19 3.80
N HIS A 242 18.03 -15.56 4.86
CA HIS A 242 17.18 -14.84 5.81
C HIS A 242 16.51 -13.63 5.18
N LEU A 243 17.30 -12.81 4.45
CA LEU A 243 16.79 -11.66 3.69
C LEU A 243 15.76 -12.09 2.64
N MET A 244 16.09 -13.12 1.84
CA MET A 244 15.18 -13.59 0.79
C MET A 244 13.87 -14.17 1.34
N PHE A 245 13.93 -14.83 2.51
CA PHE A 245 12.72 -15.28 3.18
C PHE A 245 11.89 -14.09 3.69
N GLY A 246 12.53 -13.01 4.12
CA GLY A 246 11.88 -11.74 4.44
C GLY A 246 11.23 -11.07 3.22
N VAL A 247 11.91 -11.03 2.08
CA VAL A 247 11.36 -10.53 0.80
C VAL A 247 10.09 -11.31 0.42
N LEU A 248 10.14 -12.65 0.53
CA LEU A 248 8.98 -13.49 0.27
C LEU A 248 7.84 -13.26 1.27
N ALA A 249 8.16 -13.06 2.54
CA ALA A 249 7.15 -12.74 3.56
C ALA A 249 6.47 -11.38 3.30
N ILE A 250 7.22 -10.37 2.86
CA ILE A 250 6.65 -9.07 2.43
C ILE A 250 5.78 -9.25 1.19
N PHE A 251 6.22 -10.05 0.22
CA PHE A 251 5.42 -10.36 -0.98
C PHE A 251 4.04 -10.91 -0.60
N PHE A 252 4.01 -11.94 0.24
CA PHE A 252 2.75 -12.50 0.71
C PHE A 252 1.95 -11.54 1.58
N TYR A 253 2.61 -10.77 2.44
CA TYR A 253 1.92 -9.80 3.29
C TYR A 253 1.19 -8.74 2.46
N VAL A 254 1.92 -8.05 1.57
CA VAL A 254 1.35 -6.97 0.77
C VAL A 254 0.32 -7.52 -0.21
N GLY A 255 0.59 -8.69 -0.81
CA GLY A 255 -0.38 -9.37 -1.65
C GLY A 255 -1.67 -9.72 -0.91
N GLY A 256 -1.56 -10.29 0.30
CA GLY A 256 -2.72 -10.60 1.13
C GLY A 256 -3.47 -9.33 1.57
N GLN A 257 -2.74 -8.27 1.95
CA GLN A 257 -3.34 -6.99 2.30
C GLN A 257 -4.10 -6.37 1.14
N ALA A 258 -3.51 -6.34 -0.05
CA ALA A 258 -4.16 -5.85 -1.27
C ALA A 258 -5.43 -6.65 -1.58
N CYS A 259 -5.38 -7.99 -1.50
CA CYS A 259 -6.55 -8.84 -1.66
C CYS A 259 -7.66 -8.48 -0.67
N VAL A 260 -7.35 -8.40 0.62
CA VAL A 260 -8.35 -8.08 1.66
C VAL A 260 -8.98 -6.72 1.41
N SER A 261 -8.20 -5.69 1.02
CA SER A 261 -8.73 -4.35 0.81
C SER A 261 -9.52 -4.22 -0.49
N SER A 262 -8.97 -4.71 -1.58
CA SER A 262 -9.53 -4.48 -2.92
C SER A 262 -10.83 -5.24 -3.18
N PHE A 263 -11.05 -6.35 -2.47
CA PHE A 263 -12.26 -7.15 -2.60
C PHE A 263 -13.29 -6.88 -1.49
N PHE A 264 -12.98 -6.08 -0.47
CA PHE A 264 -13.82 -5.89 0.71
C PHE A 264 -15.22 -5.34 0.41
N ILE A 265 -15.32 -4.30 -0.43
CA ILE A 265 -16.62 -3.68 -0.75
C ILE A 265 -17.51 -4.69 -1.48
N ARG A 266 -16.98 -5.38 -2.48
CA ARG A 266 -17.71 -6.40 -3.26
C ARG A 266 -18.09 -7.61 -2.41
N PHE A 267 -17.24 -8.02 -1.46
CA PHE A 267 -17.56 -9.06 -0.50
C PHE A 267 -18.69 -8.62 0.43
N SER A 268 -18.62 -7.39 0.94
CA SER A 268 -19.65 -6.83 1.80
C SER A 268 -21.01 -6.74 1.12
N GLU A 269 -21.02 -6.42 -0.17
CA GLU A 269 -22.23 -6.38 -1.00
C GLU A 269 -22.77 -7.78 -1.28
N LYS A 270 -21.94 -8.70 -1.78
CA LYS A 270 -22.38 -10.03 -2.25
C LYS A 270 -22.66 -11.03 -1.12
N VAL A 271 -21.91 -10.97 -0.01
CA VAL A 271 -22.01 -11.92 1.09
C VAL A 271 -22.73 -11.30 2.27
N GLY A 272 -22.46 -10.03 2.57
CA GLY A 272 -22.99 -9.32 3.73
C GLY A 272 -24.35 -8.66 3.52
N ASP A 273 -24.83 -8.61 2.28
CA ASP A 273 -26.02 -7.83 1.87
C ASP A 273 -25.94 -6.36 2.36
N ILE A 274 -24.74 -5.77 2.21
CA ILE A 274 -24.46 -4.40 2.64
C ILE A 274 -24.34 -3.53 1.37
N PRO A 275 -25.17 -2.47 1.22
CA PRO A 275 -25.09 -1.59 0.07
C PRO A 275 -23.67 -1.03 -0.15
N GLU A 276 -23.22 -0.96 -1.41
CA GLU A 276 -21.90 -0.47 -1.83
C GLU A 276 -21.52 0.84 -1.11
N LYS A 277 -22.46 1.79 -1.04
CA LYS A 277 -22.26 3.09 -0.38
C LYS A 277 -21.97 2.92 1.11
N ALA A 278 -22.70 2.06 1.81
CA ALA A 278 -22.48 1.79 3.23
C ALA A 278 -21.15 1.03 3.43
N ALA A 279 -20.83 0.05 2.58
CA ALA A 279 -19.58 -0.68 2.64
C ALA A 279 -18.38 0.27 2.50
N SER A 280 -18.45 1.23 1.59
CA SER A 280 -17.35 2.18 1.31
C SER A 280 -17.25 3.34 2.30
N THR A 281 -18.38 3.84 2.84
CA THR A 281 -18.39 5.04 3.71
C THR A 281 -18.42 4.73 5.20
N ILE A 282 -18.79 3.52 5.59
CA ILE A 282 -18.90 3.12 7.00
C ILE A 282 -17.97 1.94 7.31
N TYR A 283 -18.18 0.80 6.65
CA TYR A 283 -17.50 -0.45 7.03
C TYR A 283 -16.01 -0.44 6.70
N LEU A 284 -15.61 0.00 5.52
CA LEU A 284 -14.21 0.06 5.12
C LEU A 284 -13.40 1.10 5.93
N PRO A 285 -13.87 2.36 6.13
CA PRO A 285 -13.21 3.30 7.03
C PRO A 285 -13.10 2.78 8.47
N LEU A 286 -14.11 2.07 8.98
CA LEU A 286 -14.06 1.46 10.30
C LEU A 286 -13.04 0.32 10.37
N ALA A 287 -12.90 -0.50 9.32
CA ALA A 287 -11.86 -1.51 9.22
C ALA A 287 -10.46 -0.89 9.23
N PHE A 288 -10.24 0.21 8.49
CA PHE A 288 -8.97 0.95 8.51
C PHE A 288 -8.71 1.64 9.87
N ALA A 289 -9.75 2.14 10.54
CA ALA A 289 -9.62 2.63 11.91
C ALA A 289 -9.19 1.50 12.86
N GLY A 290 -9.75 0.30 12.69
CA GLY A 290 -9.32 -0.93 13.37
C GLY A 290 -7.85 -1.26 13.09
N PHE A 291 -7.41 -1.14 11.84
CA PHE A 291 -6.00 -1.30 11.47
C PHE A 291 -5.08 -0.30 12.19
N MET A 292 -5.47 0.96 12.24
CA MET A 292 -4.73 2.00 12.96
C MET A 292 -4.70 1.71 14.47
N ALA A 293 -5.82 1.36 15.08
CA ALA A 293 -5.90 0.97 16.50
C ALA A 293 -5.03 -0.26 16.79
N GLY A 294 -5.09 -1.28 15.93
CA GLY A 294 -4.26 -2.48 16.02
C GLY A 294 -2.76 -2.18 15.98
N ARG A 295 -2.35 -1.16 15.21
CA ARG A 295 -0.94 -0.70 15.15
C ARG A 295 -0.49 -0.08 16.47
N PHE A 296 -1.30 0.78 17.09
CA PHE A 296 -0.98 1.38 18.39
C PHE A 296 -0.97 0.32 19.51
N ILE A 297 -2.01 -0.51 19.57
CA ILE A 297 -2.12 -1.58 20.57
C ILE A 297 -1.01 -2.60 20.37
N GLY A 298 -0.76 -3.05 19.16
CA GLY A 298 0.33 -3.99 18.86
C GLY A 298 1.71 -3.44 19.23
N THR A 299 1.97 -2.16 18.94
CA THR A 299 3.21 -1.47 19.33
C THR A 299 3.34 -1.40 20.86
N PHE A 300 2.25 -1.14 21.57
CA PHE A 300 2.22 -1.17 23.03
C PHE A 300 2.51 -2.57 23.57
N LEU A 301 1.88 -3.60 23.01
CA LEU A 301 2.11 -5.00 23.40
C LEU A 301 3.55 -5.47 23.16
N MET A 302 4.28 -4.87 22.20
CA MET A 302 5.71 -5.15 21.97
C MET A 302 6.61 -4.76 23.14
N ARG A 303 6.12 -3.99 24.11
CA ARG A 303 6.84 -3.72 25.38
C ARG A 303 6.87 -4.96 26.28
N PHE A 304 5.89 -5.85 26.18
CA PHE A 304 5.70 -7.03 27.03
C PHE A 304 6.01 -8.34 26.30
N PHE A 305 5.76 -8.37 24.99
CA PHE A 305 5.92 -9.55 24.14
C PHE A 305 6.92 -9.30 23.03
N SER A 306 7.71 -10.32 22.67
CA SER A 306 8.62 -10.15 21.54
C SER A 306 7.84 -9.94 20.23
N PRO A 307 8.31 -9.04 19.33
CA PRO A 307 7.66 -8.79 18.04
C PRO A 307 7.41 -10.06 17.23
N VAL A 308 8.34 -11.04 17.30
CA VAL A 308 8.20 -12.31 16.59
C VAL A 308 7.04 -13.15 17.15
N LYS A 309 6.86 -13.19 18.50
CA LYS A 309 5.72 -13.91 19.11
C LYS A 309 4.40 -13.27 18.71
N LEU A 310 4.31 -11.94 18.72
CA LEU A 310 3.11 -11.22 18.27
C LEU A 310 2.83 -11.47 16.79
N LEU A 311 3.85 -11.47 15.93
CA LEU A 311 3.70 -11.79 14.50
C LEU A 311 3.09 -13.19 14.31
N VAL A 312 3.61 -14.19 15.01
CA VAL A 312 3.10 -15.58 14.95
C VAL A 312 1.66 -15.66 15.45
N THR A 313 1.35 -15.07 16.62
CA THR A 313 0.01 -15.08 17.20
C THR A 313 -1.00 -14.39 16.26
N TYR A 314 -0.66 -13.20 15.74
CA TYR A 314 -1.52 -12.45 14.84
C TYR A 314 -1.72 -13.17 13.51
N SER A 315 -0.71 -13.89 12.99
CA SER A 315 -0.86 -14.70 11.78
C SER A 315 -1.84 -15.86 12.00
N ILE A 316 -1.76 -16.56 13.14
CA ILE A 316 -2.69 -17.64 13.50
C ILE A 316 -4.13 -17.10 13.61
N ILE A 317 -4.32 -15.96 14.29
CA ILE A 317 -5.64 -15.33 14.42
C ILE A 317 -6.19 -14.96 13.04
N ASN A 318 -5.38 -14.37 12.15
CA ASN A 318 -5.82 -14.01 10.82
C ASN A 318 -6.19 -15.23 9.95
N ILE A 319 -5.47 -16.35 10.08
CA ILE A 319 -5.85 -17.60 9.42
C ILE A 319 -7.24 -18.06 9.89
N ILE A 320 -7.49 -18.05 11.20
CA ILE A 320 -8.81 -18.41 11.76
C ILE A 320 -9.89 -17.46 11.28
N LEU A 321 -9.65 -16.14 11.29
CA LEU A 321 -10.59 -15.13 10.81
C LEU A 321 -10.91 -15.29 9.33
N ILE A 322 -9.92 -15.58 8.48
CA ILE A 322 -10.16 -15.83 7.05
C ILE A 322 -11.00 -17.12 6.86
N ILE A 323 -10.68 -18.20 7.57
CA ILE A 323 -11.50 -19.43 7.51
C ILE A 323 -12.94 -19.11 7.95
N SER A 324 -13.12 -18.34 9.02
CA SER A 324 -14.44 -17.92 9.47
C SER A 324 -15.17 -17.07 8.43
N ALA A 325 -14.49 -16.13 7.76
CA ALA A 325 -15.08 -15.30 6.70
C ALA A 325 -15.52 -16.13 5.48
N VAL A 326 -14.81 -17.22 5.18
CA VAL A 326 -15.13 -18.14 4.07
C VAL A 326 -16.29 -19.08 4.41
N THR A 327 -16.52 -19.38 5.70
CA THR A 327 -17.53 -20.35 6.14
C THR A 327 -18.81 -19.74 6.71
N LEU A 328 -18.75 -18.47 7.14
CA LEU A 328 -19.89 -17.75 7.67
C LEU A 328 -20.65 -17.02 6.54
N ASP A 329 -21.93 -16.76 6.76
CA ASP A 329 -22.77 -15.99 5.85
C ASP A 329 -23.16 -14.64 6.44
N GLY A 330 -23.62 -13.74 5.58
CA GLY A 330 -24.18 -12.45 5.96
C GLY A 330 -23.15 -11.52 6.61
N ARG A 331 -23.64 -10.63 7.44
CA ARG A 331 -22.82 -9.58 8.10
C ARG A 331 -21.74 -10.13 9.01
N ALA A 332 -21.92 -11.34 9.57
CA ALA A 332 -20.94 -11.99 10.42
C ALA A 332 -19.62 -12.23 9.68
N ALA A 333 -19.69 -12.67 8.42
CA ALA A 333 -18.52 -12.82 7.55
C ALA A 333 -17.79 -11.49 7.32
N VAL A 334 -18.53 -10.40 7.14
CA VAL A 334 -17.95 -9.06 6.95
C VAL A 334 -17.23 -8.57 8.21
N TYR A 335 -17.84 -8.74 9.38
CA TYR A 335 -17.20 -8.37 10.65
C TYR A 335 -15.91 -9.15 10.91
N THR A 336 -15.87 -10.42 10.51
CA THR A 336 -14.65 -11.23 10.59
C THR A 336 -13.55 -10.64 9.72
N LEU A 337 -13.86 -10.23 8.49
CA LEU A 337 -12.88 -9.54 7.62
C LEU A 337 -12.43 -8.20 8.19
N MET A 338 -13.31 -7.44 8.82
CA MET A 338 -12.91 -6.20 9.49
C MET A 338 -11.92 -6.47 10.63
N ALA A 339 -12.08 -7.57 11.37
CA ALA A 339 -11.14 -7.96 12.42
C ALA A 339 -9.76 -8.35 11.85
N VAL A 340 -9.67 -8.90 10.63
CA VAL A 340 -8.39 -9.19 9.95
C VAL A 340 -7.51 -7.95 9.86
N TRP A 341 -8.09 -6.78 9.58
CA TRP A 341 -7.34 -5.52 9.49
C TRP A 341 -6.61 -5.17 10.78
N PHE A 342 -7.24 -5.39 11.92
CA PHE A 342 -6.62 -5.15 13.23
C PHE A 342 -5.36 -6.01 13.41
N PHE A 343 -5.44 -7.30 13.15
CA PHE A 343 -4.33 -8.24 13.40
C PHE A 343 -3.25 -8.19 12.32
N MET A 344 -3.52 -7.71 11.10
CA MET A 344 -2.45 -7.53 10.11
C MET A 344 -1.66 -6.22 10.27
N SER A 345 -2.11 -5.31 11.14
CA SER A 345 -1.58 -3.94 11.27
C SER A 345 -0.08 -3.84 11.57
N ILE A 346 0.48 -4.73 12.40
CA ILE A 346 1.89 -4.73 12.81
C ILE A 346 2.79 -5.59 11.92
N MET A 347 2.21 -6.35 10.97
CA MET A 347 2.97 -7.38 10.24
C MET A 347 4.04 -6.77 9.35
N PHE A 348 3.71 -5.77 8.53
CA PHE A 348 4.67 -5.14 7.61
C PHE A 348 5.93 -4.62 8.32
N PRO A 349 5.82 -3.73 9.32
CA PRO A 349 7.00 -3.19 10.00
C PRO A 349 7.79 -4.27 10.74
N THR A 350 7.11 -5.29 11.27
CA THR A 350 7.77 -6.39 11.98
C THR A 350 8.54 -7.27 10.99
N ILE A 351 7.94 -7.69 9.89
CA ILE A 351 8.61 -8.49 8.86
C ILE A 351 9.80 -7.70 8.30
N PHE A 352 9.59 -6.42 7.95
CA PHE A 352 10.63 -5.57 7.40
C PHE A 352 11.84 -5.47 8.34
N SER A 353 11.63 -5.12 9.60
CA SER A 353 12.70 -4.96 10.58
C SER A 353 13.46 -6.27 10.86
N LEU A 354 12.75 -7.40 10.88
CA LEU A 354 13.37 -8.70 11.03
C LEU A 354 14.20 -9.09 9.82
N SER A 355 13.75 -8.75 8.61
CA SER A 355 14.41 -9.11 7.35
C SER A 355 15.74 -8.40 7.14
N ILE A 356 15.85 -7.13 7.57
CA ILE A 356 17.07 -6.32 7.40
C ILE A 356 18.04 -6.40 8.57
N ARG A 357 17.70 -7.17 9.60
CA ARG A 357 18.54 -7.33 10.79
C ARG A 357 19.88 -7.94 10.40
N ASP A 358 20.94 -7.43 11.01
CA ASP A 358 22.32 -7.91 10.88
C ASP A 358 22.96 -7.73 9.48
N LEU A 359 22.39 -6.87 8.61
CA LEU A 359 22.96 -6.59 7.29
C LEU A 359 24.12 -5.57 7.28
N GLY A 360 24.32 -4.81 8.39
CA GLY A 360 25.39 -3.82 8.48
C GLY A 360 25.36 -2.81 7.32
N ALA A 361 26.50 -2.58 6.67
CA ALA A 361 26.64 -1.66 5.53
C ALA A 361 25.73 -2.01 4.33
N LYS A 362 25.23 -3.24 4.25
CA LYS A 362 24.32 -3.70 3.17
C LYS A 362 22.85 -3.42 3.46
N THR A 363 22.51 -2.83 4.62
CA THR A 363 21.11 -2.58 5.03
C THR A 363 20.33 -1.76 4.02
N LYS A 364 20.92 -0.70 3.44
CA LYS A 364 20.29 0.17 2.45
C LYS A 364 19.83 -0.61 1.20
N LEU A 365 20.72 -1.41 0.62
CA LEU A 365 20.39 -2.23 -0.55
C LEU A 365 19.50 -3.40 -0.20
N GLY A 366 19.69 -4.03 0.97
CA GLY A 366 18.82 -5.08 1.49
C GLY A 366 17.39 -4.58 1.72
N SER A 367 17.23 -3.38 2.27
CA SER A 367 15.92 -2.73 2.43
C SER A 367 15.22 -2.51 1.10
N SER A 368 15.96 -2.09 0.06
CA SER A 368 15.38 -1.93 -1.29
C SER A 368 14.85 -3.25 -1.85
N LEU A 369 15.56 -4.37 -1.63
CA LEU A 369 15.10 -5.70 -2.04
C LEU A 369 13.84 -6.12 -1.28
N VAL A 370 13.76 -5.82 0.03
CA VAL A 370 12.55 -6.10 0.82
C VAL A 370 11.36 -5.28 0.31
N ILE A 371 11.58 -3.99 -0.03
CA ILE A 371 10.55 -3.12 -0.62
C ILE A 371 10.09 -3.65 -1.97
N MET A 372 10.96 -4.20 -2.80
CA MET A 372 10.57 -4.82 -4.08
C MET A 372 9.58 -5.99 -3.86
N GLY A 373 9.58 -6.63 -2.70
CA GLY A 373 8.56 -7.62 -2.30
C GLY A 373 7.12 -7.07 -2.31
N ILE A 374 6.93 -5.74 -2.26
CA ILE A 374 5.62 -5.09 -2.40
C ILE A 374 4.90 -5.47 -3.71
N VAL A 375 5.63 -5.96 -4.71
CA VAL A 375 5.05 -6.50 -5.96
C VAL A 375 4.03 -7.63 -5.73
N GLY A 376 3.99 -8.25 -4.55
CA GLY A 376 2.91 -9.15 -4.15
C GLY A 376 1.51 -8.56 -4.33
N GLY A 377 1.38 -7.24 -4.09
CA GLY A 377 0.16 -6.48 -4.35
C GLY A 377 -0.24 -6.40 -5.83
N ALA A 378 0.71 -6.57 -6.76
CA ALA A 378 0.43 -6.64 -8.19
C ALA A 378 -0.01 -8.05 -8.64
N ILE A 379 0.41 -9.10 -7.95
CA ILE A 379 0.27 -10.49 -8.40
C ILE A 379 -0.90 -11.21 -7.71
N MET A 380 -1.03 -11.02 -6.40
CA MET A 380 -2.02 -11.78 -5.62
C MET A 380 -3.49 -11.39 -5.91
N PRO A 381 -3.86 -10.11 -6.10
CA PRO A 381 -5.23 -9.73 -6.41
C PRO A 381 -5.75 -10.30 -7.74
N PRO A 382 -5.00 -10.32 -8.85
CA PRO A 382 -5.41 -11.05 -10.06
C PRO A 382 -5.67 -12.55 -9.85
N VAL A 383 -4.83 -13.21 -9.04
CA VAL A 383 -5.05 -14.62 -8.66
C VAL A 383 -6.37 -14.76 -7.90
N MET A 384 -6.61 -13.90 -6.92
CA MET A 384 -7.88 -13.87 -6.18
C MET A 384 -9.07 -13.56 -7.09
N GLY A 385 -8.93 -12.59 -8.00
CA GLY A 385 -9.95 -12.23 -8.97
C GLY A 385 -10.33 -13.40 -9.87
N ARG A 386 -9.34 -14.15 -10.36
CA ARG A 386 -9.58 -15.34 -11.17
C ARG A 386 -10.35 -16.42 -10.42
N ILE A 387 -10.00 -16.66 -9.15
CA ILE A 387 -10.72 -17.62 -8.30
C ILE A 387 -12.15 -17.11 -8.01
N SER A 388 -12.32 -15.81 -7.80
CA SER A 388 -13.64 -15.20 -7.61
C SER A 388 -14.56 -15.40 -8.83
N ASP A 389 -14.02 -15.24 -10.04
CA ASP A 389 -14.76 -15.44 -11.29
C ASP A 389 -15.11 -16.93 -11.55
N MET A 390 -14.21 -17.85 -11.16
CA MET A 390 -14.40 -19.29 -11.37
C MET A 390 -15.29 -19.97 -10.34
N ALA A 391 -15.28 -19.49 -9.10
CA ALA A 391 -16.03 -20.07 -7.99
C ALA A 391 -16.99 -19.04 -7.38
N ASN A 392 -16.50 -18.25 -6.44
CA ASN A 392 -17.19 -17.11 -5.85
C ASN A 392 -16.19 -16.24 -5.04
N ILE A 393 -16.63 -15.06 -4.67
CA ILE A 393 -15.79 -14.11 -3.93
C ILE A 393 -15.40 -14.62 -2.53
N GLN A 394 -16.24 -15.43 -1.90
CA GLN A 394 -16.05 -15.96 -0.56
C GLN A 394 -14.89 -16.97 -0.55
N VAL A 395 -14.90 -17.93 -1.49
CA VAL A 395 -13.81 -18.90 -1.68
C VAL A 395 -12.49 -18.21 -2.08
N ALA A 396 -12.56 -17.12 -2.84
CA ALA A 396 -11.38 -16.36 -3.25
C ALA A 396 -10.58 -15.79 -2.07
N TYR A 397 -11.23 -15.56 -0.91
CA TYR A 397 -10.54 -15.13 0.32
C TYR A 397 -9.57 -16.17 0.90
N LEU A 398 -9.55 -17.41 0.40
CA LEU A 398 -8.47 -18.36 0.73
C LEU A 398 -7.10 -17.88 0.26
N VAL A 399 -7.03 -17.02 -0.76
CA VAL A 399 -5.77 -16.43 -1.25
C VAL A 399 -5.04 -15.62 -0.17
N PRO A 400 -5.65 -14.61 0.50
CA PRO A 400 -5.02 -13.98 1.65
C PRO A 400 -4.81 -14.94 2.83
N GLY A 401 -5.62 -16.00 2.97
CA GLY A 401 -5.38 -17.06 3.95
C GLY A 401 -4.02 -17.74 3.77
N ILE A 402 -3.68 -18.11 2.53
CA ILE A 402 -2.35 -18.66 2.18
C ILE A 402 -1.24 -17.64 2.50
N SER A 403 -1.48 -16.36 2.27
CA SER A 403 -0.52 -15.31 2.62
C SER A 403 -0.20 -15.30 4.12
N PHE A 404 -1.21 -15.41 4.98
CA PHE A 404 -0.99 -15.46 6.44
C PHE A 404 -0.29 -16.75 6.88
N VAL A 405 -0.49 -17.87 6.18
CA VAL A 405 0.28 -19.11 6.41
C VAL A 405 1.77 -18.88 6.08
N ALA A 406 2.09 -18.24 4.96
CA ALA A 406 3.49 -17.92 4.61
C ALA A 406 4.15 -16.99 5.65
N ILE A 407 3.43 -15.98 6.16
CA ILE A 407 3.90 -15.09 7.22
C ILE A 407 4.10 -15.87 8.54
N LEU A 408 3.21 -16.79 8.87
CA LEU A 408 3.36 -17.67 10.03
C LEU A 408 4.67 -18.48 9.96
N PHE A 409 4.98 -19.07 8.81
CA PHE A 409 6.24 -19.80 8.61
C PHE A 409 7.46 -18.89 8.79
N PHE A 410 7.43 -17.67 8.26
CA PHE A 410 8.49 -16.68 8.49
C PHE A 410 8.66 -16.37 9.98
N GLY A 411 7.57 -16.14 10.71
CA GLY A 411 7.57 -15.89 12.14
C GLY A 411 8.15 -17.07 12.94
N LEU A 412 7.71 -18.30 12.65
CA LEU A 412 8.20 -19.52 13.31
C LEU A 412 9.69 -19.75 13.07
N ASN A 413 10.18 -19.49 11.84
CA ASN A 413 11.61 -19.59 11.54
C ASN A 413 12.44 -18.60 12.38
N ASN A 414 11.96 -17.36 12.55
CA ASN A 414 12.63 -16.35 13.38
C ASN A 414 12.60 -16.68 14.88
N LEU A 415 11.61 -17.42 15.38
CA LEU A 415 11.59 -17.93 16.74
C LEU A 415 12.68 -18.99 16.98
N ARG A 416 12.90 -19.89 16.01
CA ARG A 416 13.92 -20.94 16.08
C ARG A 416 15.34 -20.36 16.09
N VAL A 417 15.64 -19.41 15.23
CA VAL A 417 16.95 -18.76 15.16
C VAL A 417 17.31 -18.10 16.51
N LYS A 418 16.38 -17.44 17.17
CA LYS A 418 16.61 -16.81 18.48
C LYS A 418 16.88 -17.85 19.59
N LYS A 419 16.25 -19.03 19.54
CA LYS A 419 16.53 -20.13 20.48
C LYS A 419 17.95 -20.69 20.33
N VAL A 420 18.42 -20.87 19.11
CA VAL A 420 19.77 -21.39 18.81
C VAL A 420 20.86 -20.43 19.29
N GLN A 421 20.67 -19.11 19.12
CA GLN A 421 21.62 -18.11 19.63
C GLN A 421 21.69 -18.06 21.17
N MET A 422 20.59 -18.32 21.87
CA MET A 422 20.59 -18.37 23.35
C MET A 422 21.20 -19.68 23.91
N VAL A 423 21.15 -20.79 23.20
CA VAL A 423 21.71 -22.07 23.58
C VAL A 423 23.24 -22.16 23.30
N GLY A 424 23.73 -21.39 22.32
CA GLY A 424 25.17 -21.31 22.01
C GLY A 424 25.95 -20.24 22.79
N ALA A 425 25.31 -19.55 23.73
CA ALA A 425 25.91 -18.51 24.60
C ALA A 425 26.13 -18.95 26.05
N HIS A 426 26.12 -20.28 26.32
CA HIS A 426 26.44 -20.89 27.62
C HIS A 426 27.69 -21.72 27.52
#